data_85e0dd8ad840511875e048057fdc10a8
#
_entry.id   85e0dd8ad840511875e048057fdc10a8
#
_cell.length_a   1.000
_cell.length_b   1.000
_cell.length_c   1.000
_cell.angle_alpha   90.00
_cell.angle_beta   90.00
_cell.angle_gamma   90.00
#
_symmetry.space_group_name_H-M   'P 1'
#
loop_
_entity.id
_entity.type
_entity.pdbx_description
1 polymer ?
#
loop_
_entity_poly.entity_id
_entity_poly.type
_entity_poly.pdbx_seq_one_letter_code
_entity_poly.pdbx_strand_id
1 'polypeptide(L)'
;FLETPGFQTQYRSGLTKAMDRGFKHALAEAQVVLWLIDASAREVLDPAMFEPLKSFALLVVVLNKIDKIINKNQILTIIEQIDAAYHPRAIVPISARNKLQLDTLLDALAPILPAQDFLLPEDDITTTSVRNIAAELVREKLFRLLGQELPYATAVEIEQFEEKPAL
;
A
#
# COMPACT_ATOMS: atom_id res chain seq x y z
N PHE A 1 -9.90 -0.98 4.61
CA PHE A 1 -8.49 -1.25 4.26
C PHE A 1 -7.63 -1.09 5.49
N LEU A 2 -6.72 -2.06 5.71
CA LEU A 2 -5.68 -1.99 6.73
C LEU A 2 -4.35 -1.72 6.01
N GLU A 3 -3.73 -0.56 6.28
CA GLU A 3 -2.45 -0.20 5.68
C GLU A 3 -1.30 -0.67 6.58
N THR A 4 -0.27 -1.27 5.99
CA THR A 4 0.95 -1.65 6.68
C THR A 4 2.10 -0.73 6.28
N PRO A 5 3.03 -0.41 7.19
CA PRO A 5 4.28 0.25 6.81
C PRO A 5 4.99 -0.56 5.71
N GLY A 6 5.59 0.16 4.74
CA GLY A 6 6.35 -0.48 3.67
C GLY A 6 7.49 -1.36 4.23
N PHE A 7 7.67 -2.52 3.65
CA PHE A 7 8.74 -3.43 4.05
C PHE A 7 10.09 -2.86 3.62
N GLN A 8 10.97 -2.58 4.58
CA GLN A 8 12.33 -2.09 4.31
C GLN A 8 13.36 -3.11 4.79
N THR A 9 14.17 -3.63 3.87
CA THR A 9 15.22 -4.62 4.16
C THR A 9 16.49 -4.04 4.76
N GLN A 10 16.72 -2.73 4.61
CA GLN A 10 18.03 -2.13 4.85
C GLN A 10 18.34 -1.81 6.31
N TYR A 11 17.39 -1.83 7.24
CA TYR A 11 17.62 -1.47 8.64
C TYR A 11 17.19 -2.57 9.61
N ARG A 12 18.17 -3.31 10.13
CA ARG A 12 18.02 -4.19 11.31
C ARG A 12 18.01 -3.39 12.60
N SER A 13 16.97 -2.60 12.85
CA SER A 13 16.79 -1.86 14.10
C SER A 13 15.64 -2.47 14.92
N GLY A 14 15.51 -2.07 16.19
CA GLY A 14 14.39 -2.48 17.03
C GLY A 14 13.01 -2.10 16.45
N LEU A 15 12.97 -1.05 15.62
CA LEU A 15 11.81 -0.62 14.86
C LEU A 15 11.36 -1.70 13.85
N THR A 16 12.30 -2.39 13.19
CA THR A 16 12.02 -3.47 12.24
C THR A 16 11.27 -4.63 12.89
N LYS A 17 11.59 -4.98 14.13
CA LYS A 17 10.89 -6.06 14.87
C LYS A 17 9.45 -5.68 15.24
N ALA A 18 9.18 -4.40 15.50
CA ALA A 18 7.81 -3.92 15.75
C ALA A 18 7.00 -3.90 14.45
N MET A 19 7.60 -3.49 13.33
CA MET A 19 7.00 -3.52 12.00
C MET A 19 6.70 -4.96 11.56
N ASP A 20 7.61 -5.90 11.77
CA ASP A 20 7.40 -7.33 11.47
C ASP A 20 6.22 -7.93 12.27
N ARG A 21 6.06 -7.54 13.53
CA ARG A 21 4.90 -7.98 14.34
C ARG A 21 3.60 -7.39 13.82
N GLY A 22 3.60 -6.09 13.50
CA GLY A 22 2.43 -5.43 12.92
C GLY A 22 2.03 -6.03 11.58
N PHE A 23 3.00 -6.31 10.71
CA PHE A 23 2.77 -6.98 9.43
C PHE A 23 2.18 -8.39 9.59
N LYS A 24 2.74 -9.22 10.47
CA LYS A 24 2.21 -10.57 10.75
C LYS A 24 0.80 -10.54 11.34
N HIS A 25 0.52 -9.56 12.19
CA HIS A 25 -0.82 -9.38 12.76
C HIS A 25 -1.81 -8.96 11.67
N ALA A 26 -1.44 -7.98 10.84
CA ALA A 26 -2.25 -7.55 9.72
C ALA A 26 -2.54 -8.69 8.74
N LEU A 27 -1.54 -9.54 8.43
CA LEU A 27 -1.75 -10.73 7.60
C LEU A 27 -2.70 -11.74 8.22
N ALA A 28 -2.65 -11.93 9.54
CA ALA A 28 -3.52 -12.87 10.25
C ALA A 28 -5.00 -12.46 10.25
N GLU A 29 -5.26 -11.15 10.19
CA GLU A 29 -6.62 -10.59 10.19
C GLU A 29 -7.14 -10.30 8.77
N ALA A 30 -6.25 -10.22 7.78
CA ALA A 30 -6.62 -9.87 6.42
C ALA A 30 -7.42 -10.97 5.73
N GLN A 31 -8.53 -10.62 5.11
CA GLN A 31 -9.31 -11.49 4.25
C GLN A 31 -8.74 -11.57 2.83
N VAL A 32 -8.20 -10.46 2.35
CA VAL A 32 -7.49 -10.33 1.07
C VAL A 32 -6.22 -9.52 1.30
N VAL A 33 -5.12 -9.97 0.73
CA VAL A 33 -3.85 -9.22 0.76
C VAL A 33 -3.62 -8.55 -0.58
N LEU A 34 -3.43 -7.24 -0.53
CA LEU A 34 -3.06 -6.43 -1.67
C LEU A 34 -1.57 -6.08 -1.56
N TRP A 35 -0.73 -6.72 -2.37
CA TRP A 35 0.70 -6.47 -2.38
C TRP A 35 1.06 -5.46 -3.46
N LEU A 36 1.44 -4.24 -3.04
CA LEU A 36 1.84 -3.16 -3.94
C LEU A 36 3.35 -3.20 -4.19
N ILE A 37 3.73 -3.28 -5.46
CA ILE A 37 5.12 -3.31 -5.93
C ILE A 37 5.36 -2.10 -6.83
N ASP A 38 6.47 -1.39 -6.61
CA ASP A 38 6.96 -0.38 -7.55
C ASP A 38 7.62 -1.08 -8.75
N ALA A 39 6.89 -1.20 -9.86
CA ALA A 39 7.37 -1.87 -11.05
C ALA A 39 8.57 -1.18 -11.72
N SER A 40 8.86 0.07 -11.37
CA SER A 40 10.01 0.82 -11.87
C SER A 40 11.28 0.65 -11.02
N ALA A 41 11.20 0.00 -9.86
CA ALA A 41 12.34 -0.25 -9.01
C ALA A 41 13.29 -1.29 -9.64
N ARG A 42 14.61 -1.09 -9.50
CA ARG A 42 15.61 -2.01 -10.06
C ARG A 42 15.69 -3.35 -9.33
N GLU A 43 15.35 -3.34 -8.03
CA GLU A 43 15.34 -4.54 -7.17
C GLU A 43 13.88 -4.89 -6.88
N VAL A 44 13.22 -5.51 -7.85
CA VAL A 44 11.77 -5.70 -7.75
C VAL A 44 11.40 -6.85 -6.83
N LEU A 45 12.24 -7.87 -6.66
CA LEU A 45 11.83 -9.08 -5.92
C LEU A 45 13.02 -9.77 -5.25
N ASP A 46 13.13 -9.65 -3.93
CA ASP A 46 13.83 -10.67 -3.14
C ASP A 46 12.77 -11.70 -2.66
N PRO A 47 12.76 -12.91 -3.22
CA PRO A 47 11.78 -13.93 -2.85
C PRO A 47 11.77 -14.28 -1.36
N ALA A 48 12.90 -14.11 -0.67
CA ALA A 48 13.01 -14.43 0.75
C ALA A 48 12.23 -13.46 1.65
N MET A 49 11.99 -12.23 1.18
CA MET A 49 11.29 -11.19 1.94
C MET A 49 9.80 -11.45 2.07
N PHE A 50 9.23 -12.12 1.09
CA PHE A 50 7.78 -12.26 0.96
C PHE A 50 7.30 -13.69 1.12
N GLU A 51 8.13 -14.55 1.72
CA GLU A 51 7.80 -15.96 2.00
C GLU A 51 6.42 -16.13 2.66
N PRO A 52 6.02 -15.28 3.64
CA PRO A 52 4.68 -15.38 4.23
C PRO A 52 3.53 -15.18 3.23
N LEU A 53 3.75 -14.46 2.12
CA LEU A 53 2.72 -14.22 1.12
C LEU A 53 2.45 -15.45 0.23
N LYS A 54 3.39 -16.37 0.11
CA LYS A 54 3.23 -17.61 -0.68
C LYS A 54 2.11 -18.51 -0.19
N SER A 55 1.80 -18.44 1.09
CA SER A 55 0.74 -19.25 1.70
C SER A 55 -0.61 -18.54 1.73
N PHE A 56 -0.69 -17.29 1.24
CA PHE A 56 -1.92 -16.51 1.32
C PHE A 56 -2.82 -16.79 0.11
N ALA A 57 -3.98 -17.44 0.35
CA ALA A 57 -4.86 -17.91 -0.72
C ALA A 57 -5.50 -16.78 -1.55
N LEU A 58 -5.74 -15.61 -0.96
CA LEU A 58 -6.35 -14.45 -1.62
C LEU A 58 -5.34 -13.30 -1.73
N LEU A 59 -4.20 -13.58 -2.38
CA LEU A 59 -3.17 -12.60 -2.70
C LEU A 59 -3.47 -11.95 -4.06
N VAL A 60 -3.54 -10.63 -4.08
CA VAL A 60 -3.57 -9.82 -5.32
C VAL A 60 -2.32 -8.97 -5.38
N VAL A 61 -1.58 -9.05 -6.46
CA VAL A 61 -0.37 -8.27 -6.69
C VAL A 61 -0.68 -7.07 -7.58
N VAL A 62 -0.25 -5.90 -7.17
CA VAL A 62 -0.42 -4.64 -7.90
C VAL A 62 0.94 -4.11 -8.32
N LEU A 63 1.21 -4.12 -9.61
CA LEU A 63 2.41 -3.52 -10.19
C LEU A 63 2.16 -2.05 -10.46
N ASN A 64 2.52 -1.18 -9.52
CA ASN A 64 2.30 0.26 -9.65
C ASN A 64 3.46 0.96 -10.37
N LYS A 65 3.20 2.18 -10.81
CA LYS A 65 4.13 3.07 -11.54
C LYS A 65 4.54 2.56 -12.92
N ILE A 66 3.66 1.83 -13.62
CA ILE A 66 3.94 1.36 -15.00
C ILE A 66 4.13 2.50 -16.00
N ASP A 67 3.69 3.72 -15.65
CA ASP A 67 3.95 4.94 -16.41
C ASP A 67 5.45 5.30 -16.51
N LYS A 68 6.27 4.81 -15.58
CA LYS A 68 7.72 5.01 -15.60
C LYS A 68 8.48 3.96 -16.41
N ILE A 69 7.81 2.89 -16.84
CA ILE A 69 8.44 1.79 -17.59
C ILE A 69 8.36 2.08 -19.09
N ILE A 70 9.53 2.29 -19.71
CA ILE A 70 9.65 2.56 -21.15
C ILE A 70 9.41 1.29 -21.96
N ASN A 71 10.02 0.17 -21.56
CA ASN A 71 9.88 -1.10 -22.25
C ASN A 71 8.81 -1.96 -21.58
N LYS A 72 7.64 -2.04 -22.18
CA LYS A 72 6.49 -2.81 -21.67
C LYS A 72 6.75 -4.31 -21.52
N ASN A 73 7.71 -4.88 -22.26
CA ASN A 73 8.08 -6.28 -22.12
C ASN A 73 8.66 -6.59 -20.72
N GLN A 74 9.25 -5.60 -20.04
CA GLN A 74 9.72 -5.75 -18.67
C GLN A 74 8.56 -6.07 -17.70
N ILE A 75 7.37 -5.52 -17.96
CA ILE A 75 6.19 -5.79 -17.12
C ILE A 75 5.79 -7.26 -17.24
N LEU A 76 5.84 -7.84 -18.44
CA LEU A 76 5.52 -9.25 -18.66
C LEU A 76 6.51 -10.16 -17.93
N THR A 77 7.81 -9.86 -17.99
CA THR A 77 8.83 -10.63 -17.25
C THR A 77 8.60 -10.57 -15.73
N ILE A 78 8.24 -9.40 -15.19
CA ILE A 78 7.92 -9.26 -13.77
C ILE A 78 6.68 -10.08 -13.41
N ILE A 79 5.64 -10.05 -14.24
CA ILE A 79 4.41 -10.84 -14.05
C ILE A 79 4.74 -12.34 -14.01
N GLU A 80 5.51 -12.85 -14.98
CA GLU A 80 5.91 -14.25 -15.04
C GLU A 80 6.69 -14.69 -13.81
N GLN A 81 7.61 -13.86 -13.33
CA GLN A 81 8.41 -14.15 -12.12
C GLN A 81 7.53 -14.20 -10.86
N ILE A 82 6.59 -13.27 -10.72
CA ILE A 82 5.66 -13.22 -9.58
C ILE A 82 4.70 -14.40 -9.63
N ASP A 83 4.13 -14.68 -10.79
CA ASP A 83 3.20 -15.80 -10.96
C ASP A 83 3.85 -17.13 -10.62
N ALA A 84 5.06 -17.36 -11.12
CA ALA A 84 5.83 -18.58 -10.84
C ALA A 84 6.20 -18.74 -9.36
N ALA A 85 6.43 -17.63 -8.63
CA ALA A 85 6.90 -17.67 -7.25
C ALA A 85 5.78 -17.69 -6.21
N TYR A 86 4.65 -17.03 -6.48
CA TYR A 86 3.61 -16.74 -5.48
C TYR A 86 2.21 -17.25 -5.87
N HIS A 87 1.96 -17.56 -7.13
CA HIS A 87 0.65 -17.99 -7.65
C HIS A 87 -0.52 -17.11 -7.15
N PRO A 88 -0.43 -15.76 -7.29
CA PRO A 88 -1.46 -14.88 -6.76
C PRO A 88 -2.79 -15.05 -7.51
N ARG A 89 -3.87 -14.64 -6.88
CA ARG A 89 -5.21 -14.67 -7.49
C ARG A 89 -5.32 -13.76 -8.72
N ALA A 90 -4.61 -12.64 -8.70
CA ALA A 90 -4.49 -11.73 -9.84
C ALA A 90 -3.20 -10.91 -9.74
N ILE A 91 -2.67 -10.49 -10.89
CA ILE A 91 -1.58 -9.53 -11.01
C ILE A 91 -2.08 -8.40 -11.89
N VAL A 92 -2.17 -7.18 -11.32
CA VAL A 92 -2.75 -6.02 -12.02
C VAL A 92 -1.71 -4.92 -12.15
N PRO A 93 -1.22 -4.66 -13.37
CA PRO A 93 -0.34 -3.52 -13.64
C PRO A 93 -1.15 -2.23 -13.67
N ILE A 94 -0.77 -1.23 -12.85
CA ILE A 94 -1.47 0.05 -12.76
C ILE A 94 -0.50 1.24 -12.81
N SER A 95 -1.05 2.42 -13.08
CA SER A 95 -0.46 3.69 -12.68
C SER A 95 -1.46 4.45 -11.80
N ALA A 96 -1.25 4.42 -10.50
CA ALA A 96 -2.10 5.16 -9.57
C ALA A 96 -2.05 6.68 -9.86
N ARG A 97 -0.87 7.20 -10.24
CA ARG A 97 -0.69 8.61 -10.59
C ARG A 97 -1.55 9.04 -11.79
N ASN A 98 -1.59 8.20 -12.82
CA ASN A 98 -2.28 8.51 -14.08
C ASN A 98 -3.68 7.86 -14.14
N LYS A 99 -4.12 7.24 -13.04
CA LYS A 99 -5.40 6.52 -12.93
C LYS A 99 -5.58 5.43 -14.00
N LEU A 100 -4.48 4.81 -14.45
CA LEU A 100 -4.52 3.73 -15.43
C LEU A 100 -4.85 2.41 -14.75
N GLN A 101 -5.80 1.67 -15.31
CA GLN A 101 -6.23 0.32 -14.89
C GLN A 101 -6.72 0.21 -13.43
N LEU A 102 -7.21 1.30 -12.84
CA LEU A 102 -7.80 1.25 -11.50
C LEU A 102 -9.12 0.48 -11.51
N ASP A 103 -9.94 0.63 -12.55
CA ASP A 103 -11.19 -0.13 -12.70
C ASP A 103 -10.89 -1.63 -12.82
N THR A 104 -9.85 -2.02 -13.59
CA THR A 104 -9.40 -3.42 -13.67
C THR A 104 -8.99 -3.98 -12.31
N LEU A 105 -8.34 -3.16 -11.46
CA LEU A 105 -8.02 -3.55 -10.10
C LEU A 105 -9.28 -3.76 -9.25
N LEU A 106 -10.24 -2.86 -9.34
CA LEU A 106 -11.52 -2.99 -8.63
C LEU A 106 -12.31 -4.22 -9.08
N ASP A 107 -12.35 -4.49 -10.39
CA ASP A 107 -12.98 -5.66 -10.97
C ASP A 107 -12.31 -6.98 -10.51
N ALA A 108 -11.01 -6.96 -10.29
CA ALA A 108 -10.27 -8.11 -9.74
C ALA A 108 -10.53 -8.32 -8.25
N LEU A 109 -10.76 -7.26 -7.48
CA LEU A 109 -10.97 -7.32 -6.03
C LEU A 109 -12.43 -7.62 -5.66
N ALA A 110 -13.40 -7.00 -6.34
CA ALA A 110 -14.81 -7.09 -5.98
C ALA A 110 -15.33 -8.53 -5.79
N PRO A 111 -15.01 -9.50 -6.68
CA PRO A 111 -15.53 -10.87 -6.55
C PRO A 111 -14.87 -11.70 -5.43
N ILE A 112 -13.74 -11.27 -4.90
CA ILE A 112 -13.00 -12.00 -3.86
C ILE A 112 -13.18 -11.40 -2.46
N LEU A 113 -13.75 -10.20 -2.37
CA LEU A 113 -14.11 -9.60 -1.09
C LEU A 113 -15.39 -10.24 -0.54
N PRO A 114 -15.44 -10.52 0.77
CA PRO A 114 -16.65 -11.07 1.39
C PRO A 114 -17.78 -10.04 1.35
N ALA A 115 -18.99 -10.50 1.09
CA ALA A 115 -20.19 -9.71 1.29
C ALA A 115 -20.42 -9.54 2.80
N GLN A 116 -20.43 -8.32 3.28
CA GLN A 116 -20.67 -7.99 4.69
C GLN A 116 -21.35 -6.64 4.80
N ASP A 117 -21.99 -6.41 5.96
CA ASP A 117 -22.55 -5.09 6.27
C ASP A 117 -21.44 -4.04 6.38
N PHE A 118 -21.82 -2.78 6.23
CA PHE A 118 -20.89 -1.67 6.41
C PHE A 118 -20.31 -1.69 7.84
N LEU A 119 -18.98 -1.70 7.94
CA LEU A 119 -18.28 -1.64 9.23
C LEU A 119 -18.31 -0.25 9.86
N LEU A 120 -18.58 0.76 9.08
CA LEU A 120 -18.70 2.15 9.49
C LEU A 120 -20.10 2.67 9.12
N PRO A 121 -20.65 3.64 9.86
CA PRO A 121 -21.83 4.38 9.44
C PRO A 121 -21.66 4.95 8.03
N GLU A 122 -22.74 5.12 7.28
CA GLU A 122 -22.69 5.61 5.89
C GLU A 122 -21.99 6.97 5.75
N ASP A 123 -22.06 7.80 6.78
CA ASP A 123 -21.46 9.14 6.81
C ASP A 123 -19.98 9.12 7.24
N ASP A 124 -19.48 7.99 7.76
CA ASP A 124 -18.10 7.85 8.22
C ASP A 124 -17.22 7.26 7.12
N ILE A 125 -16.37 8.09 6.53
CA ILE A 125 -15.43 7.68 5.48
C ILE A 125 -14.21 6.96 6.06
N THR A 126 -13.85 7.25 7.31
CA THR A 126 -12.64 6.73 7.96
C THR A 126 -12.75 6.76 9.49
N THR A 127 -12.06 5.83 10.16
CA THR A 127 -11.86 5.87 11.63
C THR A 127 -10.76 6.85 12.05
N THR A 128 -10.04 7.43 11.10
CA THR A 128 -8.95 8.37 11.37
C THR A 128 -9.51 9.71 11.82
N SER A 129 -9.03 10.22 12.96
CA SER A 129 -9.49 11.51 13.48
C SER A 129 -9.16 12.65 12.51
N VAL A 130 -10.01 13.69 12.48
CA VAL A 130 -9.81 14.91 11.66
C VAL A 130 -8.45 15.54 11.96
N ARG A 131 -8.00 15.50 13.21
CA ARG A 131 -6.67 15.95 13.64
C ARG A 131 -5.55 15.20 12.90
N ASN A 132 -5.63 13.88 12.79
CA ASN A 132 -4.66 13.07 12.08
C ASN A 132 -4.68 13.34 10.57
N ILE A 133 -5.87 13.50 9.99
CA ILE A 133 -6.01 13.88 8.57
C ILE A 133 -5.34 15.22 8.30
N ALA A 134 -5.54 16.20 9.18
CA ALA A 134 -4.89 17.50 9.07
C ALA A 134 -3.36 17.41 9.15
N ALA A 135 -2.83 16.58 10.07
CA ALA A 135 -1.40 16.31 10.16
C ALA A 135 -0.82 15.72 8.87
N GLU A 136 -1.52 14.74 8.29
CA GLU A 136 -1.12 14.11 7.01
C GLU A 136 -1.18 15.08 5.83
N LEU A 137 -2.18 15.96 5.77
CA LEU A 137 -2.25 16.99 4.74
C LEU A 137 -1.07 17.99 4.84
N VAL A 138 -0.67 18.38 6.05
CA VAL A 138 0.50 19.21 6.26
C VAL A 138 1.76 18.45 5.85
N ARG A 139 1.90 17.18 6.25
CA ARG A 139 3.01 16.32 5.88
C ARG A 139 3.12 16.19 4.35
N GLU A 140 2.02 15.95 3.64
CA GLU A 140 1.98 15.91 2.17
C GLU A 140 2.52 17.20 1.53
N LYS A 141 2.12 18.36 2.06
CA LYS A 141 2.61 19.65 1.56
C LYS A 141 4.10 19.82 1.80
N LEU A 142 4.60 19.43 2.97
CA LEU A 142 6.03 19.46 3.27
C LEU A 142 6.82 18.55 2.31
N PHE A 143 6.32 17.34 2.04
CA PHE A 143 6.92 16.43 1.06
C PHE A 143 7.06 17.05 -0.34
N ARG A 144 6.02 17.77 -0.78
CA ARG A 144 6.03 18.42 -2.09
C ARG A 144 6.97 19.61 -2.17
N LEU A 145 7.18 20.31 -1.05
CA LEU A 145 7.96 21.56 -1.01
C LEU A 145 9.44 21.33 -0.72
N LEU A 146 9.79 20.33 0.11
CA LEU A 146 11.16 20.14 0.62
C LEU A 146 12.03 19.22 -0.24
N GLY A 147 11.50 18.59 -1.30
CA GLY A 147 12.27 17.72 -2.19
C GLY A 147 12.60 16.34 -1.57
N GLN A 148 13.46 15.58 -2.25
CA GLN A 148 13.58 14.13 -2.04
C GLN A 148 14.28 13.65 -0.74
N GLU A 149 15.01 14.50 -0.04
CA GLU A 149 15.89 14.04 1.06
C GLU A 149 15.28 14.11 2.46
N LEU A 150 14.30 14.96 2.70
CA LEU A 150 13.69 15.17 4.02
C LEU A 150 12.42 14.35 4.33
N PRO A 151 11.70 13.80 3.36
CA PRO A 151 10.40 13.19 3.59
C PRO A 151 10.37 12.06 4.62
N TYR A 152 11.38 11.20 4.61
CA TYR A 152 11.42 10.00 5.47
C TYR A 152 11.81 10.29 6.94
N ALA A 153 12.34 11.47 7.20
CA ALA A 153 12.76 11.91 8.54
C ALA A 153 11.79 12.93 9.17
N THR A 154 10.70 13.29 8.47
CA THR A 154 9.79 14.34 8.94
C THR A 154 8.51 13.73 9.50
N ALA A 155 8.21 14.03 10.76
CA ALA A 155 6.92 13.78 11.39
C ALA A 155 6.19 15.13 11.61
N VAL A 156 4.88 15.12 11.51
CA VAL A 156 4.03 16.27 11.83
C VAL A 156 3.17 15.90 13.02
N GLU A 157 3.29 16.67 14.09
CA GLU A 157 2.44 16.55 15.27
C GLU A 157 1.64 17.84 15.44
N ILE A 158 0.33 17.70 15.63
CA ILE A 158 -0.55 18.84 15.87
C ILE A 158 -0.67 19.01 17.37
N GLU A 159 -0.12 20.09 17.92
CA GLU A 159 -0.17 20.40 19.34
C GLU A 159 -1.57 20.87 19.77
N GLN A 160 -2.23 21.67 18.93
CA GLN A 160 -3.57 22.22 19.22
C GLN A 160 -4.48 22.09 17.99
N PHE A 161 -5.67 21.57 18.18
CA PHE A 161 -6.71 21.42 17.15
C PHE A 161 -8.05 21.84 17.73
N GLU A 162 -8.67 22.88 17.15
CA GLU A 162 -9.97 23.40 17.55
C GLU A 162 -10.95 23.26 16.40
N GLU A 163 -12.05 22.53 16.63
CA GLU A 163 -13.18 22.51 15.71
C GLU A 163 -14.09 23.69 16.01
N LYS A 164 -14.28 24.57 15.03
CA LYS A 164 -15.25 25.66 15.13
C LYS A 164 -16.50 25.29 14.34
N PRO A 165 -17.70 25.57 14.88
CA PRO A 165 -18.94 25.36 14.12
C PRO A 165 -18.85 26.11 12.80
N ALA A 166 -19.34 25.49 11.73
CA ALA A 166 -19.47 26.17 10.43
C ALA A 166 -20.38 27.39 10.56
N LEU A 167 -19.89 28.51 10.05
CA LEU A 167 -20.68 29.77 9.98
C LEU A 167 -21.83 29.63 8.99
#